data_e94a216d4d47eb18ed9a72734127893d
#
_entry.id   e94a216d4d47eb18ed9a72734127893d
#
_cell.length_a   1.000
_cell.length_b   1.000
_cell.length_c   1.000
_cell.angle_alpha   90.00
_cell.angle_beta   90.00
_cell.angle_gamma   90.00
#
_symmetry.space_group_name_H-M   'P 1'
#
loop_
_entity.id
_entity.type
_entity.pdbx_description
1 polymer ?
#
loop_
_entity_poly.entity_id
_entity_poly.type
_entity_poly.pdbx_seq_one_letter_code
_entity_poly.pdbx_strand_id
1 'polypeptide(L)'
;MILFAKSVQEEKANLTAALADFDTGYALAHREYVKGLLAMYQDKANFPDANFSLRLTYGQVKGYRPKDAVYYNCQTTLDGVMEKEDSTNWEFVVPDRLKALYEAKDFGRYQLADGRMPVAFSATTHTTGGNSGSPVLNANGELIGINFDRNWEGVGGDIQYLPDYQRSIIVDIRYVLFLIDKYAGASYLLKEMELVE
;
A
#
# COMPACT_ATOMS: atom_id res chain seq x y z
N MET A 1 -13.83 -23.18 26.56
CA MET A 1 -12.88 -22.40 25.75
C MET A 1 -11.41 -22.71 26.09
N ILE A 2 -10.95 -22.59 27.34
CA ILE A 2 -9.54 -22.84 27.73
C ILE A 2 -9.08 -24.26 27.40
N LEU A 3 -9.88 -25.28 27.69
CA LEU A 3 -9.55 -26.69 27.39
C LEU A 3 -9.44 -26.94 25.88
N PHE A 4 -10.30 -26.33 25.08
CA PHE A 4 -10.23 -26.38 23.61
C PHE A 4 -8.95 -25.73 23.08
N ALA A 5 -8.63 -24.54 23.56
CA ALA A 5 -7.40 -23.86 23.16
C ALA A 5 -6.14 -24.67 23.51
N LYS A 6 -6.16 -25.34 24.69
CA LYS A 6 -5.06 -26.17 25.11
C LYS A 6 -4.92 -27.41 24.24
N SER A 7 -6.03 -28.10 23.90
CA SER A 7 -5.97 -29.27 23.01
C SER A 7 -5.49 -28.92 21.61
N VAL A 8 -5.87 -27.75 21.09
CA VAL A 8 -5.38 -27.23 19.77
C VAL A 8 -3.88 -26.97 19.81
N GLN A 9 -3.37 -26.39 20.90
CA GLN A 9 -1.94 -26.15 21.06
C GLN A 9 -1.13 -27.48 21.18
N GLU A 10 -1.64 -28.46 21.90
CA GLU A 10 -1.03 -29.78 22.03
C GLU A 10 -0.97 -30.49 20.66
N GLU A 11 -2.07 -30.47 19.90
CA GLU A 11 -2.11 -31.08 18.56
C GLU A 11 -1.18 -30.35 17.57
N LYS A 12 -1.14 -29.00 17.61
CA LYS A 12 -0.20 -28.22 16.81
C LYS A 12 1.26 -28.59 17.13
N ALA A 13 1.60 -28.76 18.40
CA ALA A 13 2.96 -29.16 18.81
C ALA A 13 3.31 -30.56 18.28
N ASN A 14 2.38 -31.53 18.37
CA ASN A 14 2.54 -32.86 17.84
C ASN A 14 2.77 -32.89 16.33
N LEU A 15 1.96 -32.11 15.57
CA LEU A 15 2.09 -32.00 14.14
C LEU A 15 3.43 -31.33 13.76
N THR A 16 3.83 -30.27 14.46
CA THR A 16 5.11 -29.62 14.22
C THR A 16 6.28 -30.58 14.44
N ALA A 17 6.23 -31.38 15.49
CA ALA A 17 7.27 -32.39 15.77
C ALA A 17 7.30 -33.49 14.68
N ALA A 18 6.12 -33.96 14.23
CA ALA A 18 6.02 -34.99 13.19
C ALA A 18 6.49 -34.49 11.81
N LEU A 19 6.40 -33.19 11.53
CA LEU A 19 6.79 -32.59 10.25
C LEU A 19 8.22 -32.02 10.23
N ALA A 20 8.94 -32.04 11.35
CA ALA A 20 10.25 -31.40 11.47
C ALA A 20 11.28 -31.86 10.42
N ASP A 21 11.35 -33.17 10.15
CA ASP A 21 12.25 -33.72 9.13
C ASP A 21 11.81 -33.34 7.71
N PHE A 22 10.49 -33.33 7.46
CA PHE A 22 9.93 -32.89 6.19
C PHE A 22 10.24 -31.40 5.95
N ASP A 23 10.01 -30.55 6.93
CA ASP A 23 10.26 -29.10 6.82
C ASP A 23 11.74 -28.79 6.51
N THR A 24 12.65 -29.53 7.16
CA THR A 24 14.10 -29.42 6.88
C THR A 24 14.44 -29.87 5.45
N GLY A 25 13.93 -31.02 5.04
CA GLY A 25 14.13 -31.54 3.68
C GLY A 25 13.53 -30.63 2.62
N TYR A 26 12.32 -30.12 2.86
CA TYR A 26 11.66 -29.16 1.97
C TYR A 26 12.46 -27.87 1.85
N ALA A 27 12.91 -27.27 2.95
CA ALA A 27 13.69 -26.03 2.93
C ALA A 27 14.98 -26.16 2.12
N LEU A 28 15.68 -27.28 2.23
CA LEU A 28 16.89 -27.57 1.44
C LEU A 28 16.57 -27.74 -0.05
N ALA A 29 15.54 -28.53 -0.38
CA ALA A 29 15.13 -28.76 -1.75
C ALA A 29 14.63 -27.47 -2.42
N HIS A 30 13.84 -26.66 -1.70
CA HIS A 30 13.37 -25.36 -2.17
C HIS A 30 14.52 -24.40 -2.45
N ARG A 31 15.53 -24.37 -1.60
CA ARG A 31 16.73 -23.54 -1.78
C ARG A 31 17.50 -23.93 -3.07
N GLU A 32 17.69 -25.22 -3.36
CA GLU A 32 18.31 -25.66 -4.60
C GLU A 32 17.45 -25.41 -5.84
N TYR A 33 16.13 -25.54 -5.71
CA TYR A 33 15.19 -25.16 -6.76
C TYR A 33 15.28 -23.67 -7.11
N VAL A 34 15.22 -22.79 -6.10
CA VAL A 34 15.35 -21.32 -6.30
C VAL A 34 16.70 -20.97 -6.91
N LYS A 35 17.79 -21.60 -6.46
CA LYS A 35 19.11 -21.43 -7.05
C LYS A 35 19.13 -21.80 -8.55
N GLY A 36 18.45 -22.88 -8.94
CA GLY A 36 18.27 -23.25 -10.34
C GLY A 36 17.50 -22.21 -11.13
N LEU A 37 16.40 -21.68 -10.58
CA LEU A 37 15.61 -20.60 -11.21
C LEU A 37 16.44 -19.33 -11.41
N LEU A 38 17.20 -18.91 -10.41
CA LEU A 38 18.08 -17.74 -10.51
C LEU A 38 19.15 -17.92 -11.58
N ALA A 39 19.71 -19.13 -11.73
CA ALA A 39 20.66 -19.45 -12.79
C ALA A 39 20.03 -19.46 -14.19
N MET A 40 18.75 -19.89 -14.30
CA MET A 40 18.01 -19.89 -15.58
C MET A 40 17.60 -18.50 -16.04
N TYR A 41 17.29 -17.60 -15.10
CA TYR A 41 16.69 -16.28 -15.38
C TYR A 41 17.61 -15.13 -14.96
N GLN A 42 18.90 -15.21 -15.29
CA GLN A 42 19.89 -14.20 -14.93
C GLN A 42 19.57 -12.81 -15.48
N ASP A 43 18.87 -12.74 -16.61
CA ASP A 43 18.49 -11.49 -17.27
C ASP A 43 17.21 -10.84 -16.71
N LYS A 44 16.55 -11.51 -15.76
CA LYS A 44 15.34 -10.99 -15.11
C LYS A 44 15.67 -10.38 -13.76
N ALA A 45 14.97 -9.29 -13.43
CA ALA A 45 15.03 -8.76 -12.08
C ALA A 45 14.47 -9.77 -11.09
N ASN A 46 15.30 -10.30 -10.22
CA ASN A 46 14.91 -11.20 -9.14
C ASN A 46 15.04 -10.45 -7.83
N PHE A 47 14.03 -10.58 -6.98
CA PHE A 47 14.00 -9.96 -5.65
C PHE A 47 13.52 -10.98 -4.62
N PRO A 48 14.03 -10.94 -3.39
CA PRO A 48 13.61 -11.84 -2.33
C PRO A 48 12.25 -11.44 -1.74
N ASP A 49 11.58 -12.39 -1.11
CA ASP A 49 10.48 -12.08 -0.21
C ASP A 49 10.94 -11.21 0.96
N ALA A 50 9.98 -10.54 1.61
CA ALA A 50 10.26 -9.73 2.79
C ALA A 50 10.82 -10.61 3.93
N ASN A 51 11.97 -10.22 4.46
CA ASN A 51 12.71 -10.95 5.51
C ASN A 51 13.14 -10.03 6.66
N PHE A 52 12.41 -8.93 6.88
CA PHE A 52 12.69 -7.88 7.87
C PHE A 52 13.99 -7.09 7.64
N SER A 53 14.65 -7.25 6.50
CA SER A 53 15.71 -6.35 6.06
C SER A 53 15.14 -5.21 5.22
N LEU A 54 15.90 -4.12 5.11
CA LEU A 54 15.53 -3.00 4.23
C LEU A 54 15.44 -3.49 2.78
N ARG A 55 14.29 -3.27 2.15
CA ARG A 55 14.04 -3.57 0.74
C ARG A 55 13.54 -2.32 0.03
N LEU A 56 14.20 -1.97 -1.05
CA LEU A 56 13.79 -0.90 -1.93
C LEU A 56 13.02 -1.47 -3.13
N THR A 57 11.84 -0.94 -3.39
CA THR A 57 11.13 -1.11 -4.67
C THR A 57 11.02 0.25 -5.36
N TYR A 58 11.04 0.25 -6.69
CA TYR A 58 10.97 1.50 -7.46
C TYR A 58 10.00 1.35 -8.63
N GLY A 59 9.50 2.48 -9.12
CA GLY A 59 8.50 2.52 -10.17
C GLY A 59 8.14 3.95 -10.56
N GLN A 60 7.00 4.10 -11.19
CA GLN A 60 6.48 5.37 -11.65
C GLN A 60 5.06 5.57 -11.15
N VAL A 61 4.67 6.79 -10.85
CA VAL A 61 3.26 7.17 -10.66
C VAL A 61 2.56 7.01 -12.00
N LYS A 62 1.59 6.10 -12.07
CA LYS A 62 0.97 5.73 -13.34
C LYS A 62 -0.41 5.12 -13.13
N GLY A 63 -1.38 5.56 -13.92
CA GLY A 63 -2.67 4.91 -14.09
C GLY A 63 -2.57 3.59 -14.88
N TYR A 64 -3.70 2.97 -15.18
CA TYR A 64 -3.74 1.73 -15.95
C TYR A 64 -5.07 1.51 -16.65
N ARG A 65 -5.08 0.55 -17.58
CA ARG A 65 -6.29 0.15 -18.32
C ARG A 65 -6.63 -1.30 -17.96
N PRO A 66 -7.60 -1.56 -17.07
CA PRO A 66 -7.93 -2.91 -16.63
C PRO A 66 -8.63 -3.72 -17.71
N LYS A 67 -9.34 -3.05 -18.64
CA LYS A 67 -10.07 -3.66 -19.76
C LYS A 67 -10.31 -2.62 -20.85
N ASP A 68 -10.85 -3.08 -21.98
CA ASP A 68 -11.21 -2.21 -23.10
C ASP A 68 -12.14 -1.06 -22.66
N ALA A 69 -11.90 0.13 -23.21
CA ALA A 69 -12.61 1.37 -22.94
C ALA A 69 -12.60 1.89 -21.49
N VAL A 70 -11.82 1.28 -20.57
CA VAL A 70 -11.69 1.73 -19.17
C VAL A 70 -10.26 2.20 -18.90
N TYR A 71 -10.15 3.40 -18.33
CA TYR A 71 -8.89 3.95 -17.85
C TYR A 71 -9.05 4.46 -16.42
N TYR A 72 -8.22 3.95 -15.52
CA TYR A 72 -8.08 4.49 -14.17
C TYR A 72 -6.91 5.47 -14.11
N ASN A 73 -7.22 6.70 -13.72
CA ASN A 73 -6.20 7.72 -13.50
C ASN A 73 -5.29 7.29 -12.33
N CYS A 74 -4.06 7.80 -12.34
CA CYS A 74 -3.13 7.56 -11.25
C CYS A 74 -3.48 8.30 -9.95
N GLN A 75 -4.30 9.34 -10.00
CA GLN A 75 -4.64 10.21 -8.87
C GLN A 75 -6.13 10.11 -8.55
N THR A 76 -6.47 9.92 -7.27
CA THR A 76 -7.81 10.11 -6.73
C THR A 76 -7.88 11.38 -5.90
N THR A 77 -9.07 11.95 -5.78
CA THR A 77 -9.31 13.21 -5.08
C THR A 77 -10.41 13.08 -4.04
N LEU A 78 -10.57 14.10 -3.20
CA LEU A 78 -11.60 14.15 -2.18
C LEU A 78 -13.02 14.14 -2.79
N ASP A 79 -13.17 14.53 -4.07
CA ASP A 79 -14.43 14.39 -4.81
C ASP A 79 -14.94 12.95 -4.77
N GLY A 80 -14.06 11.96 -5.03
CA GLY A 80 -14.43 10.55 -5.00
C GLY A 80 -14.75 10.03 -3.60
N VAL A 81 -14.26 10.66 -2.54
CA VAL A 81 -14.67 10.36 -1.15
C VAL A 81 -16.10 10.82 -0.93
N MET A 82 -16.45 12.05 -1.38
CA MET A 82 -17.79 12.60 -1.26
C MET A 82 -18.81 11.84 -2.11
N GLU A 83 -18.42 11.40 -3.33
CA GLU A 83 -19.28 10.58 -4.20
C GLU A 83 -19.66 9.23 -3.59
N LYS A 84 -18.78 8.69 -2.73
CA LYS A 84 -19.02 7.38 -2.07
C LYS A 84 -19.72 7.51 -0.72
N GLU A 85 -20.01 8.72 -0.26
CA GLU A 85 -20.61 8.89 1.05
C GLU A 85 -21.93 8.11 1.17
N ASP A 86 -22.02 7.31 2.22
CA ASP A 86 -23.25 6.61 2.62
C ASP A 86 -23.37 6.65 4.13
N SER A 87 -24.30 7.46 4.62
CA SER A 87 -24.56 7.62 6.06
C SER A 87 -25.14 6.36 6.72
N THR A 88 -25.59 5.38 5.93
CA THR A 88 -26.14 4.11 6.43
C THR A 88 -25.06 3.03 6.57
N ASN A 89 -23.89 3.23 5.98
CA ASN A 89 -22.77 2.33 6.05
C ASN A 89 -21.58 3.01 6.76
N TRP A 90 -21.25 2.54 7.93
CA TRP A 90 -20.19 3.11 8.77
C TRP A 90 -18.82 3.24 8.06
N GLU A 91 -18.52 2.39 7.07
CA GLU A 91 -17.29 2.43 6.28
C GLU A 91 -17.23 3.65 5.34
N PHE A 92 -18.38 4.20 4.96
CA PHE A 92 -18.50 5.30 4.00
C PHE A 92 -19.02 6.60 4.62
N VAL A 93 -19.15 6.65 5.95
CA VAL A 93 -19.52 7.91 6.64
C VAL A 93 -18.38 8.91 6.52
N VAL A 94 -18.66 10.06 5.92
CA VAL A 94 -17.72 11.19 5.87
C VAL A 94 -18.01 12.13 7.05
N PRO A 95 -17.00 12.45 7.90
CA PRO A 95 -17.17 13.37 9.01
C PRO A 95 -17.63 14.76 8.57
N ASP A 96 -18.58 15.38 9.28
CA ASP A 96 -19.16 16.68 8.92
C ASP A 96 -18.10 17.78 8.78
N ARG A 97 -17.06 17.76 9.60
CA ARG A 97 -15.95 18.71 9.47
C ARG A 97 -15.20 18.57 8.14
N LEU A 98 -15.02 17.34 7.65
CA LEU A 98 -14.38 17.12 6.36
C LEU A 98 -15.26 17.61 5.20
N LYS A 99 -16.59 17.39 5.30
CA LYS A 99 -17.56 17.93 4.35
C LYS A 99 -17.53 19.45 4.32
N ALA A 100 -17.53 20.10 5.48
CA ALA A 100 -17.47 21.56 5.56
C ALA A 100 -16.20 22.13 4.92
N LEU A 101 -15.04 21.50 5.14
CA LEU A 101 -13.78 21.89 4.48
C LEU A 101 -13.85 21.69 2.96
N TYR A 102 -14.49 20.60 2.53
CA TYR A 102 -14.66 20.31 1.10
C TYR A 102 -15.58 21.33 0.42
N GLU A 103 -16.73 21.63 1.01
CA GLU A 103 -17.69 22.61 0.49
C GLU A 103 -17.09 24.01 0.42
N ALA A 104 -16.33 24.39 1.44
CA ALA A 104 -15.61 25.67 1.50
C ALA A 104 -14.38 25.72 0.57
N LYS A 105 -13.96 24.58 0.00
CA LYS A 105 -12.70 24.42 -0.72
C LYS A 105 -11.48 24.94 0.05
N ASP A 106 -11.54 24.83 1.38
CA ASP A 106 -10.45 25.28 2.25
C ASP A 106 -9.33 24.22 2.32
N PHE A 107 -8.68 24.00 1.18
CA PHE A 107 -7.59 23.03 1.03
C PHE A 107 -6.21 23.66 1.22
N GLY A 108 -6.11 24.99 1.21
CA GLY A 108 -4.85 25.71 1.38
C GLY A 108 -3.80 25.31 0.34
N ARG A 109 -2.58 25.14 0.79
CA ARG A 109 -1.42 24.76 -0.04
C ARG A 109 -1.42 23.29 -0.50
N TYR A 110 -2.34 22.47 0.00
CA TYR A 110 -2.35 21.02 -0.23
C TYR A 110 -3.08 20.60 -1.51
N GLN A 111 -3.79 21.52 -2.15
CA GLN A 111 -4.55 21.26 -3.38
C GLN A 111 -3.64 21.06 -4.60
N LEU A 112 -4.18 20.36 -5.59
CA LEU A 112 -3.60 20.26 -6.92
C LEU A 112 -3.70 21.61 -7.65
N ALA A 113 -2.97 21.76 -8.76
CA ALA A 113 -3.01 22.98 -9.59
C ALA A 113 -4.42 23.28 -10.15
N ASP A 114 -5.27 22.28 -10.28
CA ASP A 114 -6.66 22.39 -10.72
C ASP A 114 -7.65 22.69 -9.57
N GLY A 115 -7.15 22.87 -8.34
CA GLY A 115 -7.94 23.19 -7.16
C GLY A 115 -8.58 21.99 -6.46
N ARG A 116 -8.36 20.76 -6.93
CA ARG A 116 -8.87 19.54 -6.27
C ARG A 116 -7.93 19.10 -5.15
N MET A 117 -8.51 18.47 -4.13
CA MET A 117 -7.74 17.91 -3.02
C MET A 117 -7.31 16.47 -3.37
N PRO A 118 -6.00 16.17 -3.53
CA PRO A 118 -5.54 14.80 -3.76
C PRO A 118 -5.76 13.94 -2.52
N VAL A 119 -6.05 12.65 -2.70
CA VAL A 119 -6.21 11.70 -1.59
C VAL A 119 -5.21 10.56 -1.71
N ALA A 120 -5.16 9.91 -2.86
CA ALA A 120 -4.25 8.79 -3.09
C ALA A 120 -3.78 8.78 -4.54
N PHE A 121 -2.65 8.11 -4.77
CA PHE A 121 -2.16 7.87 -6.12
C PHE A 121 -1.69 6.43 -6.29
N SER A 122 -1.61 5.98 -7.53
CA SER A 122 -1.14 4.64 -7.88
C SER A 122 0.25 4.69 -8.52
N ALA A 123 1.07 3.67 -8.21
CA ALA A 123 2.42 3.52 -8.74
C ALA A 123 2.70 2.09 -9.20
N THR A 124 3.68 1.95 -10.10
CA THR A 124 4.10 0.64 -10.65
C THR A 124 5.09 -0.08 -9.74
N THR A 125 5.27 0.34 -8.51
CA THR A 125 6.12 -0.33 -7.52
C THR A 125 5.56 -1.71 -7.19
N HIS A 126 6.44 -2.71 -7.08
CA HIS A 126 6.05 -4.04 -6.64
C HIS A 126 6.02 -4.09 -5.11
N THR A 127 4.83 -4.16 -4.55
CA THR A 127 4.59 -4.23 -3.10
C THR A 127 3.82 -5.49 -2.74
N THR A 128 3.98 -5.96 -1.52
CA THR A 128 3.31 -7.14 -0.97
C THR A 128 2.97 -6.92 0.51
N GLY A 129 2.40 -7.88 1.18
CA GLY A 129 2.15 -7.83 2.62
C GLY A 129 3.42 -7.47 3.39
N GLY A 130 3.32 -6.51 4.33
CA GLY A 130 4.44 -5.92 5.06
C GLY A 130 4.87 -4.53 4.54
N ASN A 131 4.48 -4.14 3.33
CA ASN A 131 4.77 -2.79 2.81
C ASN A 131 3.78 -1.72 3.31
N SER A 132 2.69 -2.11 3.98
CA SER A 132 1.73 -1.16 4.55
C SER A 132 2.41 -0.23 5.56
N GLY A 133 2.22 1.08 5.40
CA GLY A 133 2.88 2.12 6.20
C GLY A 133 4.29 2.49 5.73
N SER A 134 4.81 1.87 4.67
CA SER A 134 6.13 2.21 4.13
C SER A 134 6.14 3.60 3.50
N PRO A 135 7.21 4.40 3.71
CA PRO A 135 7.34 5.70 3.08
C PRO A 135 7.56 5.55 1.57
N VAL A 136 6.95 6.45 0.80
CA VAL A 136 7.18 6.56 -0.64
C VAL A 136 7.89 7.88 -0.91
N LEU A 137 9.06 7.76 -1.53
CA LEU A 137 9.95 8.89 -1.79
C LEU A 137 9.99 9.19 -3.29
N ASN A 138 10.17 10.45 -3.64
CA ASN A 138 10.50 10.84 -5.01
C ASN A 138 12.01 10.66 -5.29
N ALA A 139 12.46 11.04 -6.48
CA ALA A 139 13.86 10.92 -6.89
C ALA A 139 14.84 11.79 -6.06
N ASN A 140 14.34 12.81 -5.37
CA ASN A 140 15.13 13.67 -4.51
C ASN A 140 15.21 13.15 -3.06
N GLY A 141 14.50 12.06 -2.73
CA GLY A 141 14.39 11.52 -1.38
C GLY A 141 13.32 12.21 -0.52
N GLU A 142 12.45 13.02 -1.11
CA GLU A 142 11.36 13.70 -0.42
C GLU A 142 10.16 12.76 -0.26
N LEU A 143 9.54 12.76 0.93
CA LEU A 143 8.36 11.97 1.22
C LEU A 143 7.14 12.51 0.46
N ILE A 144 6.62 11.70 -0.47
CA ILE A 144 5.46 12.04 -1.29
C ILE A 144 4.20 11.26 -0.93
N GLY A 145 4.32 10.22 -0.12
CA GLY A 145 3.17 9.43 0.30
C GLY A 145 3.53 8.27 1.19
N ILE A 146 2.50 7.52 1.58
CA ILE A 146 2.62 6.32 2.42
C ILE A 146 1.89 5.18 1.70
N ASN A 147 2.61 4.09 1.44
CA ASN A 147 2.00 2.91 0.81
C ASN A 147 1.04 2.23 1.79
N PHE A 148 -0.15 1.85 1.33
CA PHE A 148 -1.10 1.18 2.21
C PHE A 148 -1.83 0.00 1.58
N ASP A 149 -1.92 -0.08 0.24
CA ASP A 149 -2.69 -1.13 -0.41
C ASP A 149 -2.17 -1.43 -1.83
N ARG A 150 -2.87 -2.28 -2.52
CA ARG A 150 -2.68 -2.71 -3.90
C ARG A 150 -4.03 -2.69 -4.61
N ASN A 151 -4.05 -2.39 -5.90
CA ASN A 151 -5.27 -2.42 -6.67
C ASN A 151 -5.83 -3.85 -6.83
N TRP A 152 -7.11 -3.95 -7.13
CA TRP A 152 -7.81 -5.23 -7.26
C TRP A 152 -7.14 -6.18 -8.27
N GLU A 153 -6.73 -5.67 -9.41
CA GLU A 153 -6.07 -6.44 -10.47
C GLU A 153 -4.70 -6.96 -10.07
N GLY A 154 -4.12 -6.40 -9.02
CA GLY A 154 -2.84 -6.80 -8.46
C GLY A 154 -2.91 -7.87 -7.36
N VAL A 155 -4.09 -8.38 -6.98
CA VAL A 155 -4.25 -9.35 -5.88
C VAL A 155 -3.42 -10.62 -6.09
N GLY A 156 -3.32 -11.11 -7.34
CA GLY A 156 -2.48 -12.25 -7.69
C GLY A 156 -0.98 -11.96 -7.85
N GLY A 157 -0.54 -10.73 -7.57
CA GLY A 157 0.81 -10.26 -7.84
C GLY A 157 1.93 -10.92 -7.04
N ASP A 158 1.59 -11.61 -5.95
CA ASP A 158 2.56 -12.40 -5.18
C ASP A 158 2.93 -13.71 -5.90
N ILE A 159 2.07 -14.17 -6.81
CA ILE A 159 2.33 -15.35 -7.67
C ILE A 159 2.94 -14.89 -8.99
N GLN A 160 2.37 -13.87 -9.61
CA GLN A 160 2.84 -13.32 -10.88
C GLN A 160 2.61 -11.81 -10.90
N TYR A 161 3.70 -11.05 -10.98
CA TYR A 161 3.64 -9.60 -11.17
C TYR A 161 3.24 -9.24 -12.59
N LEU A 162 2.16 -8.46 -12.74
CA LEU A 162 1.63 -8.00 -14.01
C LEU A 162 1.82 -6.47 -14.12
N PRO A 163 2.91 -5.99 -14.74
CA PRO A 163 3.28 -4.56 -14.75
C PRO A 163 2.25 -3.65 -15.42
N ASP A 164 1.43 -4.18 -16.34
CA ASP A 164 0.41 -3.41 -17.03
C ASP A 164 -0.81 -3.08 -16.14
N TYR A 165 -1.11 -3.94 -15.18
CA TYR A 165 -2.32 -3.86 -14.36
C TYR A 165 -2.06 -3.64 -12.88
N GLN A 166 -0.96 -4.21 -12.36
CA GLN A 166 -0.68 -4.13 -10.93
C GLN A 166 -0.19 -2.75 -10.53
N ARG A 167 -0.80 -2.20 -9.47
CA ARG A 167 -0.44 -0.90 -8.89
C ARG A 167 -0.42 -0.99 -7.37
N SER A 168 0.58 -0.37 -6.78
CA SER A 168 0.54 0.00 -5.37
C SER A 168 -0.37 1.20 -5.19
N ILE A 169 -1.10 1.25 -4.09
CA ILE A 169 -1.96 2.38 -3.73
C ILE A 169 -1.33 3.11 -2.55
N ILE A 170 -1.13 4.41 -2.74
CA ILE A 170 -0.33 5.25 -1.88
C ILE A 170 -1.17 6.45 -1.47
N VAL A 171 -1.34 6.68 -0.16
CA VAL A 171 -1.95 7.92 0.31
C VAL A 171 -1.03 9.09 0.01
N ASP A 172 -1.59 10.15 -0.58
CA ASP A 172 -0.82 11.37 -0.92
C ASP A 172 -0.43 12.11 0.36
N ILE A 173 0.84 12.47 0.49
CA ILE A 173 1.32 13.16 1.69
C ILE A 173 0.60 14.50 1.92
N ARG A 174 0.15 15.16 0.85
CA ARG A 174 -0.60 16.41 0.95
C ARG A 174 -1.94 16.21 1.65
N TYR A 175 -2.59 15.06 1.45
CA TYR A 175 -3.80 14.72 2.18
C TYR A 175 -3.53 14.52 3.67
N VAL A 176 -2.45 13.82 4.01
CA VAL A 176 -2.05 13.64 5.41
C VAL A 176 -1.79 14.98 6.09
N LEU A 177 -1.02 15.86 5.43
CA LEU A 177 -0.72 17.19 5.96
C LEU A 177 -1.98 18.08 6.06
N PHE A 178 -2.87 18.02 5.09
CA PHE A 178 -4.18 18.68 5.14
C PHE A 178 -5.00 18.22 6.35
N LEU A 179 -5.04 16.92 6.60
CA LEU A 179 -5.76 16.40 7.78
C LEU A 179 -5.12 16.88 9.10
N ILE A 180 -3.80 16.93 9.19
CA ILE A 180 -3.10 17.45 10.39
C ILE A 180 -3.42 18.94 10.57
N ASP A 181 -3.25 19.74 9.52
CA ASP A 181 -3.39 21.18 9.57
C ASP A 181 -4.85 21.63 9.70
N LYS A 182 -5.65 21.36 8.67
CA LYS A 182 -6.99 21.92 8.52
C LYS A 182 -8.06 21.11 9.26
N TYR A 183 -8.02 19.79 9.15
CA TYR A 183 -9.02 18.95 9.78
C TYR A 183 -8.81 18.81 11.29
N ALA A 184 -7.61 18.48 11.74
CA ALA A 184 -7.30 18.33 13.16
C ALA A 184 -6.97 19.65 13.86
N GLY A 185 -6.61 20.72 13.13
CA GLY A 185 -6.17 21.99 13.70
C GLY A 185 -4.82 21.89 14.42
N ALA A 186 -4.01 20.90 14.04
CA ALA A 186 -2.72 20.60 14.68
C ALA A 186 -1.52 21.16 13.89
N SER A 187 -1.68 22.33 13.29
CA SER A 187 -0.65 23.00 12.46
C SER A 187 0.69 23.22 13.19
N TYR A 188 0.70 23.16 14.52
CA TYR A 188 1.95 23.24 15.30
C TYR A 188 2.90 22.07 15.00
N LEU A 189 2.38 20.87 14.62
CA LEU A 189 3.19 19.71 14.25
C LEU A 189 3.97 19.95 12.95
N LEU A 190 3.44 20.76 12.05
CA LEU A 190 4.10 21.07 10.78
C LEU A 190 5.38 21.90 10.97
N LYS A 191 5.53 22.55 12.12
CA LYS A 191 6.75 23.30 12.45
C LYS A 191 7.95 22.40 12.76
N GLU A 192 7.69 21.11 13.00
CA GLU A 192 8.70 20.09 13.23
C GLU A 192 9.14 19.41 11.93
N MET A 193 8.53 19.77 10.80
CA MET A 193 8.74 19.18 9.48
C MET A 193 9.36 20.19 8.52
N GLU A 194 10.24 19.71 7.65
CA GLU A 194 10.70 20.48 6.49
C GLU A 194 9.75 20.19 5.32
N LEU A 195 8.94 21.19 4.94
CA LEU A 195 7.99 21.08 3.85
C LEU A 195 8.59 21.64 2.56
N VAL A 196 8.71 20.80 1.55
CA VAL A 196 9.19 21.17 0.21
C VAL A 196 7.99 21.46 -0.68
N GLU A 197 8.07 22.53 -1.50
CA GLU A 197 7.02 22.97 -2.45
C GLU A 197 7.36 22.60 -3.90
#